data_3395c4cc3e4e990c82f283676822d820
#
_entry.id   3395c4cc3e4e990c82f283676822d820
#
_cell.length_a   1.000
_cell.length_b   1.000
_cell.length_c   1.000
_cell.angle_alpha   90.00
_cell.angle_beta   90.00
_cell.angle_gamma   90.00
#
_symmetry.space_group_name_H-M   'P 1'
#
loop_
_entity.id
_entity.type
_entity.pdbx_description
1 polymer ?
#
loop_
_entity_poly.entity_id
_entity_poly.type
_entity_poly.pdbx_seq_one_letter_code
_entity_poly.pdbx_strand_id
1 'polypeptide(L)'
;VNIVARKWPWSKKDVHRDDPYWDFFIHTPPADLTNTVTELIRNAPAGNVFPTKADIHTPEITSQHVKEMARYFGSEWTGIVSLESHGADPPDGYPFAVLCAVQAEYDPRLSPGIGGQVPVQNGLFITFVLSAWLRELGFHAHVESQLAATTLAARAGLGRLDAEGRLITPQFGDKVYVADAICTDLPLVADG
;
A
#
# COMPACT_ATOMS: atom_id res chain seq x y z
N VAL A 1 17.84 24.79 7.81
CA VAL A 1 17.38 24.31 9.12
C VAL A 1 17.34 22.79 9.03
N ASN A 2 18.33 22.13 9.68
CA ASN A 2 18.39 20.67 9.73
C ASN A 2 17.25 20.14 10.61
N ILE A 3 16.24 19.56 10.00
CA ILE A 3 15.21 18.81 10.72
C ILE A 3 15.86 17.46 11.08
N VAL A 4 16.38 17.36 12.28
CA VAL A 4 16.83 16.09 12.85
C VAL A 4 15.57 15.23 13.02
N ALA A 5 15.43 14.19 12.21
CA ALA A 5 14.40 13.19 12.36
C ALA A 5 14.47 12.63 13.78
N ARG A 6 13.47 12.93 14.60
CA ARG A 6 13.39 12.51 15.99
C ARG A 6 13.11 11.00 15.99
N LYS A 7 14.17 10.21 16.15
CA LYS A 7 14.04 8.76 16.32
C LYS A 7 13.22 8.49 17.58
N TRP A 8 12.05 7.88 17.40
CA TRP A 8 11.25 7.41 18.52
C TRP A 8 12.02 6.34 19.31
N PRO A 9 11.95 6.34 20.66
CA PRO A 9 12.74 5.43 21.51
C PRO A 9 12.52 3.94 21.26
N TRP A 10 11.36 3.58 20.66
CA TRP A 10 11.00 2.21 20.31
C TRP A 10 11.28 1.85 18.84
N SER A 11 11.84 2.75 18.04
CA SER A 11 12.34 2.39 16.74
C SER A 11 13.67 1.68 16.87
N LYS A 12 13.68 0.37 16.76
CA LYS A 12 14.83 -0.48 16.48
C LYS A 12 15.70 -0.88 17.69
N LYS A 13 15.23 -1.90 18.35
CA LYS A 13 16.09 -3.03 18.71
C LYS A 13 15.30 -4.28 18.36
N ASP A 14 15.96 -5.28 17.79
CA ASP A 14 15.46 -6.66 17.70
C ASP A 14 15.31 -7.27 19.11
N VAL A 15 14.74 -6.51 20.04
CA VAL A 15 14.68 -6.79 21.48
C VAL A 15 13.75 -7.96 21.77
N HIS A 16 12.95 -8.36 20.79
CA HIS A 16 11.86 -9.29 21.03
C HIS A 16 11.96 -10.60 20.22
N ARG A 17 13.00 -10.76 19.42
CA ARG A 17 13.10 -11.90 18.50
C ARG A 17 13.19 -13.24 19.25
N ASP A 18 13.72 -13.24 20.47
CA ASP A 18 13.88 -14.43 21.30
C ASP A 18 12.96 -14.42 22.54
N ASP A 19 11.99 -13.49 22.60
CA ASP A 19 11.02 -13.42 23.68
C ASP A 19 9.83 -14.33 23.38
N PRO A 20 9.55 -15.36 24.22
CA PRO A 20 8.44 -16.29 23.98
C PRO A 20 7.06 -15.62 23.89
N TYR A 21 6.88 -14.47 24.53
CA TYR A 21 5.65 -13.69 24.45
C TYR A 21 5.43 -13.12 23.05
N TRP A 22 6.49 -12.55 22.44
CA TRP A 22 6.42 -12.03 21.09
C TRP A 22 6.33 -13.13 20.04
N ASP A 23 7.03 -14.23 20.26
CA ASP A 23 6.91 -15.42 19.40
C ASP A 23 5.46 -15.93 19.38
N PHE A 24 4.80 -15.96 20.53
CA PHE A 24 3.36 -16.26 20.61
C PHE A 24 2.52 -15.29 19.77
N PHE A 25 2.74 -13.98 19.88
CA PHE A 25 1.99 -12.98 19.11
C PHE A 25 2.23 -13.07 17.61
N ILE A 26 3.45 -13.40 17.19
CA ILE A 26 3.82 -13.48 15.78
C ILE A 26 3.21 -14.72 15.13
N HIS A 27 3.25 -15.86 15.81
CA HIS A 27 2.92 -17.16 15.25
C HIS A 27 1.54 -17.69 15.61
N THR A 28 0.90 -17.16 16.64
CA THR A 28 -0.46 -17.55 16.98
C THR A 28 -1.45 -16.92 16.00
N PRO A 29 -2.37 -17.70 15.40
CA PRO A 29 -3.40 -17.16 14.53
C PRO A 29 -4.13 -15.99 15.19
N PRO A 30 -4.40 -14.90 14.45
CA PRO A 30 -5.08 -13.74 15.01
C PRO A 30 -6.49 -14.11 15.45
N ALA A 31 -7.00 -13.43 16.46
CA ALA A 31 -8.40 -13.53 16.83
C ALA A 31 -9.30 -13.10 15.65
N ASP A 32 -10.51 -13.62 15.59
CA ASP A 32 -11.48 -13.39 14.51
C ASP A 32 -11.69 -11.90 14.19
N LEU A 33 -11.56 -11.02 15.19
CA LEU A 33 -11.70 -9.58 14.99
C LEU A 33 -10.73 -9.01 13.95
N THR A 34 -9.50 -9.47 13.93
CA THR A 34 -8.48 -8.99 12.99
C THR A 34 -8.80 -9.42 11.56
N ASN A 35 -9.20 -10.67 11.36
CA ASN A 35 -9.64 -11.19 10.07
C ASN A 35 -10.91 -10.48 9.60
N THR A 36 -11.85 -10.24 10.50
CA THR A 36 -13.09 -9.53 10.20
C THR A 36 -12.83 -8.12 9.67
N VAL A 37 -11.89 -7.36 10.26
CA VAL A 37 -11.54 -6.02 9.80
C VAL A 37 -10.95 -6.07 8.39
N THR A 38 -10.04 -7.00 8.10
CA THR A 38 -9.46 -7.18 6.77
C THR A 38 -10.54 -7.50 5.72
N GLU A 39 -11.42 -8.42 6.04
CA GLU A 39 -12.54 -8.79 5.16
C GLU A 39 -13.53 -7.65 4.96
N LEU A 40 -13.85 -6.90 6.00
CA LEU A 40 -14.74 -5.74 5.91
C LEU A 40 -14.17 -4.67 4.97
N ILE A 41 -12.89 -4.37 5.07
CA ILE A 41 -12.24 -3.40 4.18
C ILE A 41 -12.25 -3.90 2.74
N ARG A 42 -11.86 -5.16 2.49
CA ARG A 42 -11.82 -5.73 1.13
C ARG A 42 -13.19 -5.86 0.48
N ASN A 43 -14.22 -6.12 1.27
CA ASN A 43 -15.59 -6.26 0.78
C ASN A 43 -16.39 -4.95 0.91
N ALA A 44 -15.78 -3.86 1.33
CA ALA A 44 -16.45 -2.57 1.38
C ALA A 44 -16.89 -2.15 -0.02
N PRO A 45 -18.14 -1.73 -0.22
CA PRO A 45 -18.58 -1.25 -1.52
C PRO A 45 -17.74 -0.03 -1.94
N ALA A 46 -17.46 0.08 -3.22
CA ALA A 46 -16.89 1.30 -3.76
C ALA A 46 -17.80 2.46 -3.41
N GLY A 47 -17.24 3.50 -2.79
CA GLY A 47 -18.01 4.69 -2.42
C GLY A 47 -18.41 5.49 -3.66
N ASN A 48 -19.34 6.42 -3.48
CA ASN A 48 -19.75 7.32 -4.53
C ASN A 48 -18.59 8.23 -4.95
N VAL A 49 -18.57 8.58 -6.24
CA VAL A 49 -17.67 9.60 -6.77
C VAL A 49 -18.37 10.96 -6.65
N PHE A 50 -17.64 11.96 -6.18
CA PHE A 50 -18.16 13.31 -6.09
C PHE A 50 -18.57 13.81 -7.50
N PRO A 51 -19.76 14.40 -7.67
CA PRO A 51 -20.31 14.66 -9.00
C PRO A 51 -19.57 15.72 -9.82
N THR A 52 -18.77 16.55 -9.16
CA THR A 52 -17.96 17.60 -9.79
C THR A 52 -16.48 17.28 -9.60
N LYS A 53 -15.74 17.21 -10.71
CA LYS A 53 -14.28 17.04 -10.64
C LYS A 53 -13.63 18.30 -10.06
N ALA A 54 -12.72 18.09 -9.13
CA ALA A 54 -11.87 19.14 -8.61
C ALA A 54 -10.97 19.70 -9.75
N ASP A 55 -10.64 20.98 -9.65
CA ASP A 55 -9.62 21.57 -10.50
C ASP A 55 -8.25 21.06 -10.04
N ILE A 56 -7.67 20.16 -10.82
CA ILE A 56 -6.39 19.53 -10.52
C ILE A 56 -5.26 20.24 -11.28
N HIS A 57 -4.05 20.14 -10.74
CA HIS A 57 -2.83 20.61 -11.38
C HIS A 57 -2.43 19.72 -12.57
N THR A 58 -1.22 19.95 -13.12
CA THR A 58 -0.68 19.06 -14.13
C THR A 58 -0.53 17.63 -13.59
N PRO A 59 -0.51 16.60 -14.46
CA PRO A 59 -0.36 15.21 -14.01
C PRO A 59 0.86 14.99 -13.11
N GLU A 60 1.98 15.70 -13.37
CA GLU A 60 3.19 15.61 -12.56
C GLU A 60 2.96 16.11 -11.12
N ILE A 61 2.37 17.29 -10.97
CA ILE A 61 2.06 17.88 -9.66
C ILE A 61 1.00 17.03 -8.95
N THR A 62 -0.01 16.61 -9.67
CA THR A 62 -1.08 15.76 -9.13
C THR A 62 -0.52 14.42 -8.63
N SER A 63 0.41 13.80 -9.36
CA SER A 63 1.10 12.58 -8.92
C SER A 63 1.86 12.79 -7.62
N GLN A 64 2.54 13.92 -7.46
CA GLN A 64 3.20 14.27 -6.20
C GLN A 64 2.20 14.41 -5.05
N HIS A 65 1.06 15.09 -5.27
CA HIS A 65 0.02 15.23 -4.26
C HIS A 65 -0.55 13.88 -3.84
N VAL A 66 -0.77 12.95 -4.77
CA VAL A 66 -1.20 11.58 -4.46
C VAL A 66 -0.17 10.88 -3.57
N LYS A 67 1.12 10.97 -3.90
CA LYS A 67 2.20 10.37 -3.11
C LYS A 67 2.33 10.99 -1.72
N GLU A 68 2.17 12.31 -1.61
CA GLU A 68 2.20 13.01 -0.32
C GLU A 68 1.00 12.63 0.55
N MET A 69 -0.19 12.51 -0.05
CA MET A 69 -1.38 12.09 0.67
C MET A 69 -1.26 10.63 1.14
N ALA A 70 -0.75 9.73 0.29
CA ALA A 70 -0.47 8.36 0.70
C ALA A 70 0.51 8.30 1.88
N ARG A 71 1.57 9.12 1.84
CA ARG A 71 2.54 9.24 2.95
C ARG A 71 1.86 9.78 4.22
N TYR A 72 0.98 10.76 4.09
CA TYR A 72 0.22 11.28 5.21
C TYR A 72 -0.65 10.20 5.88
N PHE A 73 -1.20 9.27 5.09
CA PHE A 73 -1.94 8.11 5.60
C PHE A 73 -1.05 6.99 6.13
N GLY A 74 0.27 7.09 6.00
CA GLY A 74 1.23 6.13 6.57
C GLY A 74 1.91 5.22 5.56
N SER A 75 1.79 5.47 4.24
CA SER A 75 2.58 4.76 3.25
C SER A 75 4.06 5.15 3.35
N GLU A 76 4.93 4.18 3.50
CA GLU A 76 6.37 4.40 3.48
C GLU A 76 6.89 4.68 2.06
N TRP A 77 6.24 4.10 1.08
CA TRP A 77 6.51 4.31 -0.32
C TRP A 77 5.23 4.24 -1.14
N THR A 78 5.14 5.08 -2.15
CA THR A 78 4.02 5.10 -3.08
C THR A 78 4.53 5.20 -4.51
N GLY A 79 4.07 4.30 -5.37
CA GLY A 79 4.37 4.30 -6.79
C GLY A 79 3.12 4.34 -7.63
N ILE A 80 3.28 4.83 -8.86
CA ILE A 80 2.23 4.94 -9.85
C ILE A 80 2.68 4.19 -11.10
N VAL A 81 1.81 3.34 -11.63
CA VAL A 81 2.06 2.62 -12.89
C VAL A 81 0.94 2.86 -13.88
N SER A 82 1.29 2.92 -15.17
CA SER A 82 0.31 2.85 -16.25
C SER A 82 -0.05 1.39 -16.51
N LEU A 83 -1.32 1.06 -16.43
CA LEU A 83 -1.81 -0.29 -16.68
C LEU A 83 -1.80 -0.62 -18.18
N GLU A 84 -2.07 0.35 -19.05
CA GLU A 84 -2.07 0.17 -20.50
C GLU A 84 -0.70 -0.21 -21.06
N SER A 85 0.37 0.43 -20.55
CA SER A 85 1.73 0.17 -21.02
C SER A 85 2.28 -1.20 -20.62
N HIS A 86 1.59 -1.93 -19.77
CA HIS A 86 2.05 -3.18 -19.19
C HIS A 86 1.26 -4.42 -19.61
N GLY A 87 0.32 -4.27 -20.58
CA GLY A 87 -0.46 -5.40 -21.07
C GLY A 87 -1.38 -6.04 -20.02
N ALA A 88 -1.59 -5.38 -18.90
CA ALA A 88 -2.67 -5.69 -18.01
C ALA A 88 -3.92 -5.03 -18.58
N ASP A 89 -4.97 -5.81 -18.83
CA ASP A 89 -6.28 -5.21 -19.10
C ASP A 89 -6.65 -4.40 -17.85
N PRO A 90 -6.74 -3.06 -17.95
CA PRO A 90 -7.10 -2.27 -16.78
C PRO A 90 -8.51 -2.65 -16.37
N PRO A 91 -8.75 -3.02 -15.11
CA PRO A 91 -10.10 -3.28 -14.65
C PRO A 91 -10.96 -2.05 -14.94
N ASP A 92 -12.09 -2.24 -15.60
CA ASP A 92 -13.04 -1.17 -15.92
C ASP A 92 -12.47 0.05 -16.70
N GLY A 93 -11.32 -0.12 -17.38
CA GLY A 93 -10.70 0.93 -18.18
C GLY A 93 -9.95 2.00 -17.39
N TYR A 94 -9.53 1.71 -16.16
CA TYR A 94 -8.70 2.61 -15.37
C TYR A 94 -7.24 2.62 -15.86
N PRO A 95 -6.71 3.77 -16.33
CA PRO A 95 -5.38 3.80 -16.94
C PRO A 95 -4.23 3.70 -15.95
N PHE A 96 -4.45 3.97 -14.67
CA PHE A 96 -3.39 4.02 -13.65
C PHE A 96 -3.70 3.15 -12.44
N ALA A 97 -2.65 2.59 -11.87
CA ALA A 97 -2.68 1.98 -10.54
C ALA A 97 -1.71 2.70 -9.60
N VAL A 98 -2.19 3.02 -8.39
CA VAL A 98 -1.39 3.57 -7.30
C VAL A 98 -1.09 2.43 -6.33
N LEU A 99 0.20 2.23 -6.05
CA LEU A 99 0.72 1.19 -5.16
C LEU A 99 1.20 1.85 -3.87
N CYS A 100 0.77 1.32 -2.73
CA CYS A 100 1.22 1.75 -1.42
C CYS A 100 1.97 0.60 -0.74
N ALA A 101 3.12 0.90 -0.16
CA ALA A 101 3.90 -0.07 0.59
C ALA A 101 4.14 0.42 2.01
N VAL A 102 4.12 -0.52 2.94
CA VAL A 102 4.41 -0.30 4.36
C VAL A 102 5.55 -1.22 4.80
N GLN A 103 6.30 -0.80 5.79
CA GLN A 103 7.30 -1.67 6.39
C GLN A 103 6.60 -2.84 7.09
N ALA A 104 7.07 -4.05 6.83
CA ALA A 104 6.63 -5.27 7.49
C ALA A 104 7.82 -5.86 8.24
N GLU A 105 7.79 -5.82 9.55
CA GLU A 105 8.87 -6.39 10.38
C GLU A 105 8.95 -7.91 10.22
N TYR A 106 7.79 -8.52 9.96
CA TYR A 106 7.62 -9.95 9.69
C TYR A 106 6.92 -10.16 8.35
N ASP A 107 7.29 -11.21 7.62
CA ASP A 107 6.58 -11.59 6.39
C ASP A 107 5.16 -12.05 6.78
N PRO A 108 4.09 -11.38 6.33
CA PRO A 108 2.71 -11.76 6.65
C PRO A 108 2.35 -13.18 6.26
N ARG A 109 3.03 -13.74 5.25
CA ARG A 109 2.81 -15.11 4.78
C ARG A 109 3.39 -16.17 5.73
N LEU A 110 4.44 -15.80 6.45
CA LEU A 110 5.14 -16.67 7.41
C LEU A 110 4.75 -16.40 8.86
N SER A 111 4.03 -15.32 9.11
CA SER A 111 3.68 -14.84 10.44
C SER A 111 2.16 -14.70 10.53
N PRO A 112 1.43 -15.79 10.80
CA PRO A 112 -0.04 -15.77 10.84
C PRO A 112 -0.63 -14.96 12.01
N GLY A 113 0.18 -14.62 12.99
CA GLY A 113 -0.24 -13.87 14.16
C GLY A 113 -0.37 -12.36 13.92
N ILE A 114 -0.69 -11.65 14.98
CA ILE A 114 -0.96 -10.20 14.96
C ILE A 114 0.22 -9.44 14.33
N GLY A 115 1.46 -9.81 14.64
CA GLY A 115 2.65 -9.15 14.10
C GLY A 115 2.74 -9.18 12.57
N GLY A 116 2.34 -10.29 11.94
CA GLY A 116 2.27 -10.42 10.48
C GLY A 116 1.03 -9.75 9.87
N GLN A 117 -0.06 -9.62 10.63
CA GLN A 117 -1.30 -9.02 10.14
C GLN A 117 -1.33 -7.50 10.21
N VAL A 118 -0.57 -6.87 11.10
CA VAL A 118 -0.52 -5.41 11.23
C VAL A 118 -0.12 -4.70 9.94
N PRO A 119 0.93 -5.11 9.20
CA PRO A 119 1.25 -4.49 7.91
C PRO A 119 0.12 -4.63 6.88
N VAL A 120 -0.56 -5.77 6.86
CA VAL A 120 -1.70 -6.01 5.95
C VAL A 120 -2.83 -5.04 6.26
N GLN A 121 -3.21 -4.89 7.52
CA GLN A 121 -4.26 -3.97 7.95
C GLN A 121 -3.89 -2.51 7.67
N ASN A 122 -2.65 -2.12 7.97
CA ASN A 122 -2.17 -0.77 7.70
C ASN A 122 -2.20 -0.45 6.20
N GLY A 123 -1.72 -1.37 5.38
CA GLY A 123 -1.74 -1.23 3.93
C GLY A 123 -3.17 -1.11 3.39
N LEU A 124 -4.08 -1.98 3.83
CA LEU A 124 -5.49 -1.94 3.43
C LEU A 124 -6.19 -0.65 3.88
N PHE A 125 -5.91 -0.19 5.10
CA PHE A 125 -6.45 1.09 5.57
C PHE A 125 -5.98 2.25 4.70
N ILE A 126 -4.70 2.32 4.36
CA ILE A 126 -4.13 3.36 3.50
C ILE A 126 -4.82 3.37 2.14
N THR A 127 -4.92 2.21 1.48
CA THR A 127 -5.51 2.13 0.14
C THR A 127 -7.00 2.44 0.15
N PHE A 128 -7.71 2.01 1.20
CA PHE A 128 -9.12 2.34 1.39
C PHE A 128 -9.35 3.85 1.51
N VAL A 129 -8.60 4.53 2.39
CA VAL A 129 -8.78 5.97 2.63
C VAL A 129 -8.28 6.79 1.44
N LEU A 130 -7.16 6.40 0.82
CA LEU A 130 -6.63 7.08 -0.35
C LEU A 130 -7.60 6.96 -1.55
N SER A 131 -8.17 5.78 -1.79
CA SER A 131 -9.18 5.61 -2.84
C SER A 131 -10.43 6.45 -2.58
N ALA A 132 -10.86 6.57 -1.32
CA ALA A 132 -11.96 7.46 -0.94
C ALA A 132 -11.63 8.93 -1.23
N TRP A 133 -10.43 9.38 -0.89
CA TRP A 133 -9.99 10.75 -1.18
C TRP A 133 -9.97 11.04 -2.69
N LEU A 134 -9.53 10.10 -3.53
CA LEU A 134 -9.60 10.27 -4.98
C LEU A 134 -11.04 10.42 -5.48
N ARG A 135 -11.98 9.69 -4.90
CA ARG A 135 -13.41 9.84 -5.23
C ARG A 135 -13.99 11.18 -4.78
N GLU A 136 -13.53 11.72 -3.66
CA GLU A 136 -13.89 13.07 -3.21
C GLU A 136 -13.39 14.17 -4.17
N LEU A 137 -12.29 13.92 -4.89
CA LEU A 137 -11.84 14.79 -5.97
C LEU A 137 -12.66 14.66 -7.27
N GLY A 138 -13.65 13.77 -7.31
CA GLY A 138 -14.51 13.55 -8.47
C GLY A 138 -13.92 12.59 -9.51
N PHE A 139 -12.91 11.79 -9.14
CA PHE A 139 -12.33 10.78 -10.02
C PHE A 139 -12.73 9.38 -9.55
N HIS A 140 -12.90 8.47 -10.50
CA HIS A 140 -13.16 7.08 -10.16
C HIS A 140 -11.91 6.47 -9.54
N ALA A 141 -12.09 5.75 -8.46
CA ALA A 141 -11.01 5.01 -7.82
C ALA A 141 -11.59 3.82 -7.06
N HIS A 142 -10.93 2.67 -7.22
CA HIS A 142 -11.31 1.49 -6.47
C HIS A 142 -10.08 0.64 -6.12
N VAL A 143 -10.16 -0.10 -5.04
CA VAL A 143 -9.09 -1.00 -4.60
C VAL A 143 -9.27 -2.35 -5.30
N GLU A 144 -8.22 -2.80 -6.04
CA GLU A 144 -8.23 -4.02 -6.82
C GLU A 144 -7.27 -5.06 -6.23
N SER A 145 -7.83 -6.10 -5.66
CA SER A 145 -7.06 -7.17 -5.00
C SER A 145 -6.54 -8.24 -5.97
N GLN A 146 -7.06 -8.29 -7.20
CA GLN A 146 -6.66 -9.30 -8.19
C GLN A 146 -5.40 -8.92 -8.97
N LEU A 147 -4.99 -7.67 -8.92
CA LEU A 147 -3.75 -7.23 -9.55
C LEU A 147 -2.53 -7.72 -8.75
N ALA A 148 -1.49 -8.10 -9.49
CA ALA A 148 -0.22 -8.50 -8.89
C ALA A 148 0.54 -7.27 -8.34
N ALA A 149 0.06 -6.69 -7.24
CA ALA A 149 0.55 -5.44 -6.66
C ALA A 149 2.08 -5.44 -6.44
N THR A 150 2.64 -6.56 -5.99
CA THR A 150 4.09 -6.72 -5.79
C THR A 150 4.87 -6.58 -7.11
N THR A 151 4.35 -7.16 -8.20
CA THR A 151 4.95 -7.03 -9.53
C THR A 151 4.87 -5.60 -10.04
N LEU A 152 3.72 -4.96 -9.87
CA LEU A 152 3.53 -3.56 -10.25
C LEU A 152 4.44 -2.63 -9.43
N ALA A 153 4.61 -2.89 -8.13
CA ALA A 153 5.52 -2.13 -7.27
C ALA A 153 6.99 -2.24 -7.74
N ALA A 154 7.42 -3.43 -8.18
CA ALA A 154 8.75 -3.59 -8.77
C ALA A 154 8.90 -2.77 -10.06
N ARG A 155 7.86 -2.72 -10.91
CA ARG A 155 7.85 -1.89 -12.14
C ARG A 155 7.88 -0.40 -11.85
N ALA A 156 7.20 0.03 -10.79
CA ALA A 156 7.25 1.43 -10.32
C ALA A 156 8.58 1.79 -9.63
N GLY A 157 9.57 0.91 -9.65
CA GLY A 157 10.91 1.19 -9.14
C GLY A 157 11.08 1.03 -7.62
N LEU A 158 10.13 0.42 -6.91
CA LEU A 158 10.28 0.19 -5.46
C LEU A 158 11.43 -0.78 -5.15
N GLY A 159 11.66 -1.77 -6.01
CA GLY A 159 12.68 -2.77 -5.81
C GLY A 159 12.70 -3.79 -6.95
N ARG A 160 13.20 -4.98 -6.67
CA ARG A 160 13.25 -6.11 -7.61
C ARG A 160 12.56 -7.32 -7.01
N LEU A 161 12.03 -8.18 -7.86
CA LEU A 161 11.51 -9.48 -7.43
C LEU A 161 12.65 -10.48 -7.28
N ASP A 162 12.62 -11.29 -6.24
CA ASP A 162 13.47 -12.48 -6.11
C ASP A 162 12.89 -13.69 -6.87
N ALA A 163 13.55 -14.84 -6.76
CA ALA A 163 13.13 -16.09 -7.44
C ALA A 163 11.77 -16.61 -6.96
N GLU A 164 11.37 -16.26 -5.74
CA GLU A 164 10.09 -16.61 -5.13
C GLU A 164 8.99 -15.57 -5.38
N GLY A 165 9.28 -14.51 -6.16
CA GLY A 165 8.35 -13.42 -6.46
C GLY A 165 8.13 -12.45 -5.31
N ARG A 166 9.03 -12.43 -4.31
CA ARG A 166 9.00 -11.45 -3.23
C ARG A 166 9.68 -10.15 -3.67
N LEU A 167 9.16 -9.03 -3.20
CA LEU A 167 9.77 -7.74 -3.46
C LEU A 167 10.93 -7.50 -2.50
N ILE A 168 12.10 -7.25 -3.06
CA ILE A 168 13.31 -6.87 -2.31
C ILE A 168 13.60 -5.41 -2.60
N THR A 169 13.50 -4.59 -1.55
CA THR A 169 13.69 -3.15 -1.63
C THR A 169 15.08 -2.74 -1.12
N PRO A 170 15.68 -1.67 -1.66
CA PRO A 170 16.97 -1.17 -1.14
C PRO A 170 16.89 -0.70 0.31
N GLN A 171 15.74 -0.16 0.72
CA GLN A 171 15.55 0.44 2.03
C GLN A 171 15.17 -0.55 3.12
N PHE A 172 14.31 -1.53 2.81
CA PHE A 172 13.72 -2.46 3.79
C PHE A 172 14.10 -3.93 3.53
N GLY A 173 14.85 -4.23 2.45
CA GLY A 173 15.08 -5.60 2.05
C GLY A 173 13.76 -6.29 1.69
N ASP A 174 13.53 -7.47 2.25
CA ASP A 174 12.29 -8.25 2.13
C ASP A 174 11.20 -7.85 3.17
N LYS A 175 11.52 -6.91 4.04
CA LYS A 175 10.62 -6.44 5.12
C LYS A 175 9.66 -5.36 4.63
N VAL A 176 8.90 -5.68 3.61
CA VAL A 176 7.91 -4.78 3.01
C VAL A 176 6.64 -5.54 2.63
N TYR A 177 5.51 -4.91 2.87
CA TYR A 177 4.21 -5.35 2.39
C TYR A 177 3.67 -4.32 1.40
N VAL A 178 3.30 -4.78 0.21
CA VAL A 178 2.61 -3.97 -0.79
C VAL A 178 1.12 -4.25 -0.69
N ALA A 179 0.34 -3.21 -0.44
CA ALA A 179 -1.10 -3.31 -0.33
C ALA A 179 -1.77 -3.51 -1.70
N ASP A 180 -3.05 -3.88 -1.68
CA ASP A 180 -3.87 -4.00 -2.89
C ASP A 180 -3.82 -2.69 -3.70
N ALA A 181 -3.77 -2.78 -5.03
CA ALA A 181 -3.60 -1.63 -5.89
C ALA A 181 -4.86 -0.75 -5.94
N ILE A 182 -4.70 0.56 -6.04
CA ILE A 182 -5.80 1.48 -6.30
C ILE A 182 -5.82 1.80 -7.78
N CYS A 183 -6.84 1.33 -8.49
CA CYS A 183 -7.09 1.70 -9.89
C CYS A 183 -7.84 3.03 -9.97
N THR A 184 -7.46 3.93 -10.88
CA THR A 184 -8.06 5.27 -10.99
C THR A 184 -8.00 5.83 -12.41
N ASP A 185 -8.97 6.70 -12.74
CA ASP A 185 -9.00 7.52 -13.95
C ASP A 185 -8.42 8.94 -13.73
N LEU A 186 -7.88 9.23 -12.53
CA LEU A 186 -7.16 10.47 -12.27
C LEU A 186 -5.94 10.56 -13.19
N PRO A 187 -5.76 11.66 -13.97
CA PRO A 187 -4.58 11.83 -14.81
C PRO A 187 -3.30 11.91 -13.96
N LEU A 188 -2.42 10.92 -14.15
CA LEU A 188 -1.18 10.77 -13.40
C LEU A 188 0.00 10.54 -14.33
N VAL A 189 1.22 10.65 -13.80
CA VAL A 189 2.46 10.24 -14.45
C VAL A 189 2.95 8.97 -13.80
N ALA A 190 3.19 7.93 -14.59
CA ALA A 190 3.74 6.68 -14.12
C ALA A 190 5.21 6.83 -13.71
N ASP A 191 5.63 6.07 -12.70
CA ASP A 191 7.02 5.90 -12.29
C ASP A 191 7.62 4.71 -13.07
N GLY A 192 8.78 4.86 -13.66
CA GLY A 192 9.50 3.80 -14.37
C GLY A 192 9.30 3.80 -15.87
#